data_1e36953338d08513e2bea2521523ebc3
#
_entry.id   1e36953338d08513e2bea2521523ebc3
#
_cell.length_a   1.000
_cell.length_b   1.000
_cell.length_c   1.000
_cell.angle_alpha   90.00
_cell.angle_beta   90.00
_cell.angle_gamma   90.00
#
_symmetry.space_group_name_H-M   'P 1'
#
loop_
_entity.id
_entity.type
_entity.pdbx_description
1 polymer ?
#
loop_
_entity_poly.entity_id
_entity_poly.type
_entity_poly.pdbx_seq_one_letter_code
_entity_poly.pdbx_strand_id
1 'polypeptide(L)'
;MKLITAIIREVQLDKVREALISAEITRITVSRVSGHGQQRIEEMYRGQRIVPDLIPKIKIEIAVNEAFVDITIDAILKSARTNGAGSVGDGKIFVFPVEETIRIRTEETGLMAL
;
A
#
# COMPACT_ATOMS: atom_id res chain seq x y z
N MET A 1 4.72 -17.06 1.79
CA MET A 1 4.12 -16.02 0.93
C MET A 1 3.39 -15.00 1.79
N LYS A 2 3.53 -13.74 1.46
CA LYS A 2 2.85 -12.64 2.15
C LYS A 2 2.18 -11.72 1.14
N LEU A 3 1.02 -11.19 1.53
CA LEU A 3 0.36 -10.11 0.81
C LEU A 3 0.68 -8.80 1.53
N ILE A 4 1.29 -7.88 0.80
CA ILE A 4 1.59 -6.55 1.32
C ILE A 4 0.55 -5.61 0.73
N THR A 5 -0.21 -4.96 1.60
CA THR A 5 -1.22 -3.97 1.23
C THR A 5 -0.79 -2.62 1.76
N ALA A 6 -0.62 -1.65 0.87
CA ALA A 6 -0.24 -0.30 1.25
C ALA A 6 -1.33 0.69 0.86
N ILE A 7 -1.72 1.53 1.81
CA ILE A 7 -2.60 2.67 1.54
C ILE A 7 -1.72 3.91 1.56
N ILE A 8 -1.65 4.62 0.45
CA ILE A 8 -0.74 5.76 0.26
C ILE A 8 -1.49 6.98 -0.27
N ARG A 9 -0.83 8.13 -0.24
CA ARG A 9 -1.35 9.34 -0.88
C ARG A 9 -1.39 9.15 -2.39
N GLU A 10 -2.43 9.66 -3.02
CA GLU A 10 -2.59 9.64 -4.49
C GLU A 10 -1.36 10.21 -5.20
N VAL A 11 -0.86 11.33 -4.71
CA VAL A 11 0.28 12.04 -5.31
C VAL A 11 1.60 11.29 -5.20
N GLN A 12 1.68 10.27 -4.36
CA GLN A 12 2.89 9.46 -4.17
C GLN A 12 2.92 8.21 -5.06
N LEU A 13 1.85 7.92 -5.80
CA LEU A 13 1.75 6.68 -6.58
C LEU A 13 2.92 6.47 -7.52
N ASP A 14 3.27 7.48 -8.31
CA ASP A 14 4.34 7.32 -9.30
C ASP A 14 5.70 7.09 -8.65
N LYS A 15 5.99 7.77 -7.56
CA LYS A 15 7.22 7.55 -6.79
C LYS A 15 7.31 6.15 -6.22
N VAL A 16 6.20 5.66 -5.68
CA VAL A 16 6.13 4.29 -5.12
C VAL A 16 6.31 3.25 -6.22
N ARG A 17 5.64 3.45 -7.36
CA ARG A 17 5.79 2.54 -8.51
C ARG A 17 7.23 2.49 -9.00
N GLU A 18 7.88 3.64 -9.14
CA GLU A 18 9.29 3.71 -9.55
C GLU A 18 10.22 2.99 -8.56
N ALA A 19 9.98 3.18 -7.26
CA ALA A 19 10.78 2.52 -6.23
C ALA A 19 10.60 1.00 -6.27
N LEU A 20 9.38 0.53 -6.47
CA LEU A 20 9.09 -0.89 -6.59
C LEU A 20 9.74 -1.50 -7.84
N ILE A 21 9.65 -0.83 -8.98
CA ILE A 21 10.30 -1.26 -10.22
C ILE A 21 11.82 -1.34 -10.03
N SER A 22 12.42 -0.35 -9.38
CA SER A 22 13.86 -0.35 -9.09
C SER A 22 14.28 -1.50 -8.18
N ALA A 23 13.39 -1.96 -7.34
CA ALA A 23 13.60 -3.14 -6.47
C ALA A 23 13.20 -4.45 -7.15
N GLU A 24 12.86 -4.41 -8.44
CA GLU A 24 12.41 -5.55 -9.25
C GLU A 24 11.07 -6.15 -8.77
N ILE A 25 10.25 -5.36 -8.12
CA ILE A 25 8.90 -5.72 -7.70
C ILE A 25 7.92 -5.13 -8.71
N THR A 26 7.51 -5.92 -9.69
CA THR A 26 6.74 -5.44 -10.83
C THR A 26 5.29 -5.92 -10.88
N ARG A 27 4.96 -6.98 -10.14
CA ARG A 27 3.62 -7.56 -10.14
C ARG A 27 2.79 -6.94 -9.02
N ILE A 28 2.23 -5.78 -9.31
CA ILE A 28 1.43 -5.03 -8.35
C ILE A 28 0.01 -4.87 -8.86
N THR A 29 -0.92 -4.76 -7.92
CA THR A 29 -2.32 -4.42 -8.21
C THR A 29 -2.60 -3.07 -7.55
N VAL A 30 -3.15 -2.15 -8.32
CA VAL A 30 -3.42 -0.79 -7.86
C VAL A 30 -4.91 -0.53 -7.95
N SER A 31 -5.49 0.01 -6.88
CA SER A 31 -6.87 0.46 -6.87
C SER A 31 -7.01 1.83 -6.22
N ARG A 32 -8.01 2.57 -6.67
CA ARG A 32 -8.38 3.84 -6.05
C ARG A 32 -9.37 3.55 -4.96
N VAL A 33 -9.12 4.11 -3.78
CA VAL A 33 -9.96 3.95 -2.60
C VAL A 33 -10.19 5.32 -1.98
N SER A 34 -11.11 5.38 -1.03
CA SER A 34 -11.37 6.60 -0.29
C SER A 34 -11.45 6.26 1.19
N GLY A 35 -10.93 7.14 2.01
CA GLY A 35 -10.96 6.93 3.44
C GLY A 35 -10.63 8.21 4.20
N HIS A 36 -10.68 8.11 5.50
CA HIS A 36 -10.18 9.17 6.37
C HIS A 36 -9.39 8.53 7.51
N GLY A 37 -8.37 9.24 7.94
CA GLY A 37 -7.55 8.82 9.05
C GLY A 37 -7.50 9.91 10.11
N GLN A 38 -6.48 9.87 10.95
CA GLN A 38 -6.30 10.78 12.07
C GLN A 38 -6.32 12.25 11.66
N GLN A 39 -5.78 12.59 10.51
CA GLN A 39 -5.74 13.96 10.00
C GLN A 39 -7.15 14.59 9.91
N ARG A 40 -8.15 13.85 9.43
CA ARG A 40 -9.53 14.31 9.35
C ARG A 40 -10.23 14.33 10.69
N ILE A 41 -9.89 13.40 11.57
CA ILE A 41 -10.44 13.35 12.93
C ILE A 41 -10.03 14.61 13.70
N GLU A 42 -8.80 15.07 13.55
CA GLU A 42 -8.33 16.31 14.19
C GLU A 42 -9.10 17.54 13.71
N GLU A 43 -9.43 17.60 12.41
CA GLU A 43 -10.25 18.67 11.85
C GLU A 43 -11.69 18.66 12.38
N MET A 44 -12.22 17.48 12.70
CA MET A 44 -13.58 17.31 13.23
C MET A 44 -13.77 17.84 14.64
N TYR A 45 -12.71 17.90 15.45
CA TYR A 45 -12.81 18.26 16.87
C TYR A 45 -13.01 19.75 17.15
N ARG A 46 -13.23 20.57 16.12
CA ARG A 46 -13.56 21.99 16.30
C ARG A 46 -15.04 22.26 16.55
N GLY A 47 -15.77 21.32 17.12
CA GLY A 47 -17.08 21.55 17.73
C GLY A 47 -18.29 21.39 16.82
N GLN A 48 -18.14 20.83 15.63
CA GLN A 48 -19.28 20.55 14.74
C GLN A 48 -19.33 19.07 14.36
N ARG A 49 -20.53 18.47 14.45
CA ARG A 49 -20.79 17.14 13.94
C ARG A 49 -20.87 17.18 12.40
N ILE A 50 -19.74 17.34 11.77
CA ILE A 50 -19.65 17.21 10.32
C ILE A 50 -19.08 15.84 10.05
N VAL A 51 -19.82 15.03 9.27
CA VAL A 51 -19.23 13.80 8.73
C VAL A 51 -18.16 14.23 7.75
N PRO A 52 -16.88 13.90 7.97
CA PRO A 52 -15.81 14.35 7.07
C PRO A 52 -15.96 13.70 5.70
N ASP A 53 -15.60 14.44 4.67
CA ASP A 53 -15.50 13.87 3.34
C ASP A 53 -14.41 12.80 3.30
N LEU A 54 -14.63 11.79 2.46
CA LEU A 54 -13.62 10.79 2.22
C LEU A 54 -12.49 11.37 1.38
N ILE A 55 -11.26 11.09 1.76
CA ILE A 55 -10.07 11.52 1.02
C ILE A 55 -9.70 10.43 0.03
N PRO A 56 -9.49 10.76 -1.26
CA PRO A 56 -8.96 9.78 -2.22
C PRO A 56 -7.58 9.28 -1.80
N LYS A 57 -7.40 7.99 -1.86
CA LYS A 57 -6.13 7.29 -1.56
C LYS A 57 -5.89 6.24 -2.64
N ILE A 58 -4.70 5.68 -2.63
CA ILE A 58 -4.34 4.55 -3.48
C ILE A 58 -4.08 3.34 -2.59
N LYS A 59 -4.61 2.20 -3.00
CA LYS A 59 -4.27 0.91 -2.41
C LYS A 59 -3.42 0.13 -3.39
N ILE A 60 -2.24 -0.32 -2.94
CA ILE A 60 -1.34 -1.17 -3.70
C ILE A 60 -1.29 -2.53 -3.00
N GLU A 61 -1.47 -3.60 -3.75
CA GLU A 61 -1.40 -4.95 -3.24
C GLU A 61 -0.33 -5.73 -3.99
N ILE A 62 0.53 -6.40 -3.23
CA ILE A 62 1.68 -7.14 -3.76
C ILE A 62 1.82 -8.43 -2.99
N ALA A 63 1.69 -9.57 -3.68
CA ALA A 63 1.97 -10.87 -3.09
C ALA A 63 3.43 -11.23 -3.40
N VAL A 64 4.20 -11.54 -2.38
CA VAL A 64 5.63 -11.82 -2.52
C VAL A 64 6.05 -13.05 -1.71
N ASN A 65 7.15 -13.65 -2.15
CA ASN A 65 7.91 -14.63 -1.39
C ASN A 65 8.48 -13.95 -0.13
N GLU A 66 8.65 -14.71 0.94
CA GLU A 66 9.22 -14.23 2.21
C GLU A 66 10.53 -13.46 2.02
N ALA A 67 11.38 -13.90 1.09
CA ALA A 67 12.68 -13.26 0.82
C ALA A 67 12.54 -11.82 0.31
N PHE A 68 11.40 -11.43 -0.22
CA PHE A 68 11.16 -10.10 -0.81
C PHE A 68 10.31 -9.18 0.07
N VAL A 69 9.88 -9.64 1.23
CA VAL A 69 8.99 -8.86 2.12
C VAL A 69 9.68 -7.57 2.56
N ASP A 70 10.86 -7.66 3.12
CA ASP A 70 11.57 -6.49 3.65
C ASP A 70 11.95 -5.50 2.55
N ILE A 71 12.38 -5.99 1.40
CA ILE A 71 12.74 -5.16 0.25
C ILE A 71 11.51 -4.37 -0.23
N THR A 72 10.36 -5.03 -0.31
CA THR A 72 9.11 -4.41 -0.73
C THR A 72 8.66 -3.35 0.26
N ILE A 73 8.64 -3.67 1.55
CA ILE A 73 8.26 -2.73 2.61
C ILE A 73 9.19 -1.51 2.60
N ASP A 74 10.50 -1.72 2.51
CA ASP A 74 11.48 -0.65 2.51
C ASP A 74 11.30 0.28 1.31
N ALA A 75 11.07 -0.26 0.12
CA ALA A 75 10.80 0.51 -1.08
C ALA A 75 9.56 1.41 -0.92
N ILE A 76 8.49 0.88 -0.32
CA ILE A 76 7.26 1.65 -0.08
C ILE A 76 7.49 2.72 0.98
N LEU A 77 8.13 2.37 2.10
CA LEU A 77 8.38 3.33 3.18
C LEU A 77 9.16 4.55 2.69
N LYS A 78 10.23 4.33 1.95
CA LYS A 78 11.09 5.41 1.46
C LYS A 78 10.41 6.30 0.43
N SER A 79 9.53 5.74 -0.38
CA SER A 79 8.89 6.47 -1.49
C SER A 79 7.53 7.08 -1.14
N ALA A 80 6.81 6.48 -0.19
CA ALA A 80 5.50 6.98 0.22
C ALA A 80 5.57 8.08 1.29
N ARG A 81 6.67 8.12 2.04
CA ARG A 81 6.87 9.10 3.11
C ARG A 81 7.09 10.50 2.53
N THR A 82 6.40 11.48 3.10
CA THR A 82 6.53 12.88 2.69
C THR A 82 7.34 13.68 3.70
N ASN A 83 7.84 14.83 3.30
CA ASN A 83 8.58 15.78 4.16
C ASN A 83 9.73 15.14 4.95
N GLY A 84 10.44 14.19 4.36
CA GLY A 84 11.60 13.54 4.96
C GLY A 84 11.24 12.58 6.11
N ALA A 85 10.74 13.11 7.20
CA ALA A 85 10.40 12.34 8.40
C ALA A 85 9.00 11.71 8.37
N GLY A 86 8.20 12.08 7.39
CA GLY A 86 6.81 11.65 7.29
C GLY A 86 5.82 12.65 7.81
N SER A 87 4.60 12.54 7.36
CA SER A 87 3.48 13.41 7.73
C SER A 87 2.23 12.60 8.00
N VAL A 88 1.36 13.11 8.84
CA VAL A 88 0.03 12.52 9.05
C VAL A 88 -0.69 12.46 7.71
N GLY A 89 -1.21 11.28 7.36
CA GLY A 89 -1.85 11.05 6.07
C GLY A 89 -1.00 10.30 5.05
N ASP A 90 0.27 10.03 5.35
CA ASP A 90 1.14 9.25 4.45
C ASP A 90 0.66 7.82 4.22
N GLY A 91 -0.15 7.30 5.13
CA GLY A 91 -0.75 5.99 4.98
C GLY A 91 -0.15 4.93 5.87
N LYS A 92 -0.38 3.69 5.52
CA LYS A 92 0.13 2.56 6.30
C LYS A 92 0.25 1.31 5.44
N ILE A 93 1.01 0.35 5.95
CA ILE A 93 1.24 -0.93 5.29
C ILE A 93 0.71 -2.03 6.20
N PHE A 94 -0.02 -2.97 5.58
CA PHE A 94 -0.46 -4.19 6.24
C PHE A 94 0.24 -5.37 5.60
N VAL A 95 0.58 -6.37 6.39
CA VAL A 95 1.20 -7.60 5.90
C VAL A 95 0.34 -8.78 6.35
N PHE A 96 -0.13 -9.57 5.39
CA PHE A 96 -0.99 -10.72 5.64
C PHE A 96 -0.29 -12.01 5.19
N PRO A 97 -0.46 -13.10 5.90
CA PRO A 97 -0.05 -14.41 5.37
C PRO A 97 -0.95 -14.80 4.19
N VAL A 98 -0.33 -15.38 3.17
CA VAL A 98 -1.05 -15.96 2.02
C VAL A 98 -0.93 -17.46 2.12
N GLU A 99 -2.06 -18.14 2.32
CA GLU A 99 -2.08 -19.59 2.46
C GLU A 99 -1.83 -20.30 1.13
N GLU A 100 -2.40 -19.78 0.05
CA GLU A 100 -2.30 -20.40 -1.26
C GLU A 100 -2.36 -19.33 -2.35
N THR A 101 -1.63 -19.56 -3.42
CA THR A 101 -1.69 -18.76 -4.66
C THR A 101 -1.89 -19.71 -5.83
N ILE A 102 -2.83 -19.41 -6.68
CA ILE A 102 -3.15 -20.23 -7.84
C ILE A 102 -3.19 -19.32 -9.07
N ARG A 103 -2.36 -19.62 -10.06
CA ARG A 103 -2.37 -18.87 -11.31
C ARG A 103 -3.50 -19.40 -12.21
N ILE A 104 -4.41 -18.52 -12.58
CA ILE A 104 -5.61 -18.91 -13.33
C ILE A 104 -5.26 -19.56 -14.67
N ARG A 105 -4.29 -19.02 -15.40
CA ARG A 105 -3.93 -19.51 -16.72
C ARG A 105 -3.31 -20.89 -16.71
N THR A 106 -2.45 -21.17 -15.75
CA THR A 106 -1.61 -22.39 -15.76
C THR A 106 -2.00 -23.41 -14.69
N GLU A 107 -2.85 -23.00 -13.74
CA GLU A 107 -3.18 -23.77 -12.54
C GLU A 107 -1.97 -24.08 -11.65
N GLU A 108 -0.83 -23.42 -11.88
CA GLU A 108 0.32 -23.51 -10.98
C GLU A 108 -0.05 -22.98 -9.60
N THR A 109 0.51 -23.58 -8.56
CA THR A 109 0.21 -23.24 -7.17
C THR A 109 1.47 -22.84 -6.39
N GLY A 110 1.27 -22.20 -5.25
CA GLY A 110 2.35 -21.81 -4.35
C GLY A 110 3.24 -20.73 -4.92
N LEU A 111 4.54 -20.79 -4.59
CA LEU A 111 5.52 -19.78 -5.02
C LEU A 111 5.62 -19.66 -6.55
N MET A 112 5.38 -20.73 -7.27
CA MET A 112 5.40 -20.74 -8.74
C MET A 112 4.29 -19.89 -9.35
N ALA A 113 3.23 -19.63 -8.59
CA ALA A 113 2.06 -18.88 -9.05
C ALA A 113 2.14 -17.37 -8.76
N LEU A 114 3.12 -16.93 -8.00
CA LEU A 114 3.27 -15.52 -7.66
C LEU A 114 3.57 -14.62 -8.86
#